data_0c81f6d5ac65309caa1f0ed023dd87e5
#
_entry.id   0c81f6d5ac65309caa1f0ed023dd87e5
#
_cell.length_a   1.000
_cell.length_b   1.000
_cell.length_c   1.000
_cell.angle_alpha   90.00
_cell.angle_beta   90.00
_cell.angle_gamma   90.00
#
_symmetry.space_group_name_H-M   'P 1'
#
loop_
_entity.id
_entity.type
_entity.pdbx_description
1 polymer ?
#
loop_
_entity_poly.entity_id
_entity_poly.type
_entity_poly.pdbx_seq_one_letter_code
_entity_poly.pdbx_strand_id
1 'polypeptide(L)'
;MSLAGIRVLELAAVGSGEGRPSTASGIAVAWVAKLFGDLGADVIRVESADGDDRVRSRPHELHRWLTTNKRSIRHRLDEPIDALLGDADLVVHDGSWPELAPELVTAAWPGLVALAVTPFGQTGPYHDYAAEELSVIHGSSWGFLSPSAATDIALPPLKAAGHHATINVATAAAAAAAAAVDHATRTGQGEHIDFSMYAAAAKLTEFAPAAASFLGVDASRLGTKTVVPWGIFECADGLVSIICPEQEQWESLVELMGNPEWASLDAVATQPARRENADLVGIYLGEWLATQSVDELAVQAQHARVCITPVTTMAQLDANDHLNARGFFATAPDGTRQLGPGYKLDQPWWALGSAAPALGEHDGETWHPRADLPGHGLDGERPSARKTGQASRPLEGVRVCDFTWIWAGPFATQYLAHLGAEVIKIESPERPCLFRRFPFHPPGLEDHIDGSGSFQIYNTDKLSLGVNVRDPRGREIIE
;
A
#
# COMPACT_ATOMS: atom_id res chain seq x y z
N MET A 1 -22.72 -6.81 -3.00
CA MET A 1 -21.43 -6.11 -2.85
C MET A 1 -21.02 -6.15 -1.38
N SER A 2 -19.74 -6.28 -1.05
CA SER A 2 -19.30 -6.56 0.35
C SER A 2 -19.54 -5.41 1.33
N LEU A 3 -19.54 -4.17 0.86
CA LEU A 3 -19.80 -2.98 1.69
C LEU A 3 -21.19 -2.37 1.44
N ALA A 4 -22.10 -3.12 0.83
CA ALA A 4 -23.49 -2.68 0.65
C ALA A 4 -24.12 -2.38 2.02
N GLY A 5 -24.72 -1.20 2.15
CA GLY A 5 -25.30 -0.70 3.41
C GLY A 5 -24.35 0.10 4.30
N ILE A 6 -23.04 0.09 4.04
CA ILE A 6 -22.09 1.03 4.67
C ILE A 6 -22.24 2.41 4.01
N ARG A 7 -22.32 3.46 4.83
CA ARG A 7 -22.47 4.87 4.43
C ARG A 7 -21.19 5.63 4.72
N VAL A 8 -20.61 6.21 3.69
CA VAL A 8 -19.34 6.93 3.77
C VAL A 8 -19.53 8.39 3.41
N LEU A 9 -19.21 9.28 4.31
CA LEU A 9 -19.21 10.72 4.08
C LEU A 9 -17.77 11.14 3.74
N GLU A 10 -17.56 11.63 2.52
CA GLU A 10 -16.32 12.22 2.09
C GLU A 10 -16.39 13.72 2.18
N LEU A 11 -15.56 14.30 3.03
CA LEU A 11 -15.48 15.74 3.21
C LEU A 11 -14.25 16.29 2.49
N ALA A 12 -14.48 16.79 1.27
CA ALA A 12 -13.47 17.52 0.52
C ALA A 12 -13.11 18.82 1.25
N ALA A 13 -11.88 19.24 1.11
CA ALA A 13 -11.39 20.48 1.70
C ALA A 13 -12.21 21.66 1.24
N VAL A 14 -12.98 22.23 2.14
CA VAL A 14 -13.72 23.46 1.94
C VAL A 14 -12.86 24.60 2.48
N GLY A 15 -11.94 25.10 1.64
CA GLY A 15 -10.96 26.07 2.09
C GLY A 15 -11.49 27.48 2.29
N SER A 16 -11.61 27.93 3.53
CA SER A 16 -11.59 29.36 3.89
C SER A 16 -10.87 29.63 5.22
N GLY A 17 -10.20 28.66 5.80
CA GLY A 17 -9.39 28.83 7.01
C GLY A 17 -7.96 29.31 6.71
N GLU A 18 -7.28 29.88 7.71
CA GLU A 18 -5.88 30.31 7.61
C GLU A 18 -4.90 29.17 7.25
N GLY A 19 -5.29 27.90 7.44
CA GLY A 19 -4.58 26.72 6.94
C GLY A 19 -5.12 26.30 5.59
N ARG A 20 -4.34 26.45 4.53
CA ARG A 20 -4.73 25.92 3.21
C ARG A 20 -4.70 24.39 3.25
N PRO A 21 -5.83 23.71 3.00
CA PRO A 21 -5.85 22.26 2.94
C PRO A 21 -4.88 21.73 1.87
N SER A 22 -4.15 20.68 2.21
CA SER A 22 -3.19 20.03 1.30
C SER A 22 -3.91 19.36 0.15
N THR A 23 -3.41 19.53 -1.07
CA THR A 23 -3.90 18.77 -2.21
C THR A 23 -3.67 17.26 -2.02
N ALA A 24 -2.56 16.88 -1.41
CA ALA A 24 -2.25 15.48 -1.12
C ALA A 24 -3.30 14.88 -0.18
N SER A 25 -3.70 15.60 0.87
CA SER A 25 -4.78 15.15 1.77
C SER A 25 -6.12 15.00 1.03
N GLY A 26 -6.49 15.97 0.19
CA GLY A 26 -7.72 15.89 -0.61
C GLY A 26 -7.76 14.68 -1.55
N ILE A 27 -6.65 14.38 -2.21
CA ILE A 27 -6.52 13.17 -3.06
C ILE A 27 -6.58 11.90 -2.20
N ALA A 28 -5.92 11.88 -1.04
CA ALA A 28 -5.92 10.74 -0.14
C ALA A 28 -7.33 10.44 0.40
N VAL A 29 -8.06 11.47 0.84
CA VAL A 29 -9.47 11.38 1.27
C VAL A 29 -10.33 10.82 0.15
N ALA A 30 -10.22 11.38 -1.06
CA ALA A 30 -10.97 10.91 -2.22
C ALA A 30 -10.64 9.46 -2.60
N TRP A 31 -9.38 9.05 -2.46
CA TRP A 31 -8.94 7.68 -2.74
C TRP A 31 -9.53 6.68 -1.73
N VAL A 32 -9.48 6.99 -0.42
CA VAL A 32 -10.10 6.15 0.61
C VAL A 32 -11.58 5.94 0.32
N ALA A 33 -12.32 7.03 0.13
CA ALA A 33 -13.75 6.97 -0.15
C ALA A 33 -14.07 6.21 -1.45
N LYS A 34 -13.21 6.34 -2.50
CA LYS A 34 -13.34 5.56 -3.73
C LYS A 34 -13.24 4.07 -3.48
N LEU A 35 -12.26 3.61 -2.69
CA LEU A 35 -12.11 2.18 -2.39
C LEU A 35 -13.35 1.60 -1.73
N PHE A 36 -14.01 2.36 -0.83
CA PHE A 36 -15.27 1.95 -0.23
C PHE A 36 -16.42 1.95 -1.25
N GLY A 37 -16.55 2.98 -2.08
CA GLY A 37 -17.57 3.07 -3.12
C GLY A 37 -17.44 1.96 -4.18
N ASP A 38 -16.24 1.67 -4.64
CA ASP A 38 -15.97 0.61 -5.60
C ASP A 38 -16.32 -0.79 -5.05
N LEU A 39 -16.32 -0.96 -3.72
CA LEU A 39 -16.77 -2.16 -3.03
C LEU A 39 -18.26 -2.10 -2.60
N GLY A 40 -18.99 -1.09 -3.03
CA GLY A 40 -20.46 -1.00 -2.93
C GLY A 40 -21.00 -0.19 -1.77
N ALA A 41 -20.16 0.55 -1.03
CA ALA A 41 -20.63 1.51 -0.04
C ALA A 41 -21.40 2.66 -0.71
N ASP A 42 -22.38 3.22 0.00
CA ASP A 42 -23.05 4.46 -0.38
C ASP A 42 -22.15 5.64 0.01
N VAL A 43 -21.56 6.31 -0.97
CA VAL A 43 -20.60 7.40 -0.74
C VAL A 43 -21.21 8.73 -1.14
N ILE A 44 -21.33 9.64 -0.17
CA ILE A 44 -21.67 11.05 -0.40
C ILE A 44 -20.39 11.86 -0.27
N ARG A 45 -20.02 12.55 -1.36
CA ARG A 45 -18.97 13.55 -1.40
C ARG A 45 -19.58 14.93 -1.21
N VAL A 46 -19.17 15.60 -0.15
CA VAL A 46 -19.54 16.99 0.15
C VAL A 46 -18.50 17.93 -0.48
N GLU A 47 -18.94 18.83 -1.32
CA GLU A 47 -18.10 19.77 -2.04
C GLU A 47 -18.51 21.23 -1.72
N SER A 48 -17.56 22.16 -1.82
CA SER A 48 -17.84 23.58 -1.67
C SER A 48 -18.90 24.03 -2.67
N ALA A 49 -19.86 24.83 -2.20
CA ALA A 49 -20.89 25.45 -3.06
C ALA A 49 -20.27 26.29 -4.19
N ASP A 50 -19.09 26.85 -3.99
CA ASP A 50 -18.37 27.68 -4.98
C ASP A 50 -17.56 26.83 -5.98
N GLY A 51 -17.51 25.52 -5.81
CA GLY A 51 -16.79 24.60 -6.68
C GLY A 51 -15.25 24.67 -6.56
N ASP A 52 -14.73 25.38 -5.56
CA ASP A 52 -13.28 25.44 -5.30
C ASP A 52 -12.81 24.18 -4.55
N ASP A 53 -12.94 23.07 -5.22
CA ASP A 53 -12.45 21.78 -4.76
C ASP A 53 -11.13 21.42 -5.47
N ARG A 54 -10.12 21.15 -4.67
CA ARG A 54 -8.77 20.81 -5.17
C ARG A 54 -8.70 19.52 -5.96
N VAL A 55 -9.60 18.58 -5.72
CA VAL A 55 -9.70 17.35 -6.51
C VAL A 55 -10.39 17.65 -7.85
N ARG A 56 -11.47 18.44 -7.83
CA ARG A 56 -12.20 18.83 -9.03
C ARG A 56 -11.39 19.75 -9.95
N SER A 57 -10.53 20.60 -9.39
CA SER A 57 -9.63 21.46 -10.15
C SER A 57 -8.42 20.74 -10.78
N ARG A 58 -8.25 19.46 -10.51
CA ARG A 58 -7.19 18.62 -11.09
C ARG A 58 -7.48 18.25 -12.53
N PRO A 59 -6.49 17.65 -13.24
CA PRO A 59 -6.75 17.07 -14.54
C PRO A 59 -8.03 16.25 -14.54
N HIS A 60 -8.84 16.47 -15.54
CA HIS A 60 -10.19 15.93 -15.62
C HIS A 60 -10.22 14.39 -15.42
N GLU A 61 -9.20 13.69 -15.91
CA GLU A 61 -9.07 12.24 -15.80
C GLU A 61 -8.85 11.78 -14.36
N LEU A 62 -8.00 12.46 -13.60
CA LEU A 62 -7.75 12.12 -12.18
C LEU A 62 -9.01 12.36 -11.34
N HIS A 63 -9.69 13.49 -11.56
CA HIS A 63 -10.95 13.78 -10.88
C HIS A 63 -11.99 12.69 -11.19
N ARG A 64 -12.21 12.37 -12.48
CA ARG A 64 -13.17 11.34 -12.90
C ARG A 64 -12.86 9.99 -12.27
N TRP A 65 -11.58 9.59 -12.26
CA TRP A 65 -11.16 8.33 -11.64
C TRP A 65 -11.43 8.30 -10.13
N LEU A 66 -11.13 9.36 -9.41
CA LEU A 66 -11.29 9.42 -7.96
C LEU A 66 -12.76 9.54 -7.51
N THR A 67 -13.66 9.99 -8.38
CA THR A 67 -15.05 10.31 -7.99
C THR A 67 -16.12 9.39 -8.59
N THR A 68 -15.75 8.35 -9.35
CA THR A 68 -16.69 7.28 -9.71
C THR A 68 -17.28 6.63 -8.47
N ASN A 69 -18.51 6.11 -8.57
CA ASN A 69 -19.25 5.46 -7.49
C ASN A 69 -19.56 6.38 -6.30
N LYS A 70 -19.62 7.69 -6.55
CA LYS A 70 -19.95 8.68 -5.51
C LYS A 70 -21.11 9.55 -5.94
N ARG A 71 -21.80 10.11 -4.97
CA ARG A 71 -22.79 11.16 -5.15
C ARG A 71 -22.19 12.49 -4.70
N SER A 72 -22.39 13.57 -5.45
CA SER A 72 -21.90 14.91 -5.14
C SER A 72 -23.02 15.79 -4.62
N ILE A 73 -22.83 16.37 -3.47
CA ILE A 73 -23.70 17.41 -2.90
C ILE A 73 -22.89 18.67 -2.61
N ARG A 74 -23.47 19.83 -2.89
CA ARG A 74 -22.91 21.13 -2.53
C ARG A 74 -23.27 21.48 -1.10
N HIS A 75 -22.30 21.97 -0.39
CA HIS A 75 -22.45 22.40 0.98
C HIS A 75 -21.89 23.79 1.19
N ARG A 76 -22.57 24.57 2.00
CA ARG A 76 -22.10 25.88 2.46
C ARG A 76 -21.58 25.72 3.89
N LEU A 77 -20.48 26.37 4.19
CA LEU A 77 -19.82 26.30 5.51
C LEU A 77 -20.71 26.71 6.69
N ASP A 78 -21.77 27.45 6.44
CA ASP A 78 -22.73 27.92 7.44
C ASP A 78 -23.90 26.95 7.66
N GLU A 79 -23.96 25.85 6.92
CA GLU A 79 -24.99 24.82 7.06
C GLU A 79 -24.48 23.64 7.92
N PRO A 80 -25.30 23.10 8.85
CA PRO A 80 -24.87 21.94 9.63
C PRO A 80 -24.88 20.65 8.80
N ILE A 81 -23.88 19.80 9.00
CA ILE A 81 -23.78 18.46 8.37
C ILE A 81 -24.22 17.33 9.30
N ASP A 82 -24.74 17.68 10.48
CA ASP A 82 -25.10 16.73 11.54
C ASP A 82 -26.03 15.60 11.07
N ALA A 83 -27.00 15.93 10.20
CA ALA A 83 -27.92 14.93 9.66
C ALA A 83 -27.24 13.88 8.79
N LEU A 84 -26.17 14.25 8.08
CA LEU A 84 -25.38 13.31 7.30
C LEU A 84 -24.45 12.50 8.21
N LEU A 85 -23.81 13.15 9.20
CA LEU A 85 -22.92 12.50 10.15
C LEU A 85 -23.68 11.51 11.05
N GLY A 86 -24.89 11.84 11.49
CA GLY A 86 -25.66 10.98 12.38
C GLY A 86 -26.03 9.61 11.78
N ASP A 87 -26.08 9.54 10.47
CA ASP A 87 -26.44 8.32 9.72
C ASP A 87 -25.24 7.67 9.01
N ALA A 88 -24.04 8.27 9.04
CA ALA A 88 -22.83 7.73 8.46
C ALA A 88 -22.18 6.64 9.34
N ASP A 89 -21.53 5.67 8.70
CA ASP A 89 -20.67 4.68 9.37
C ASP A 89 -19.22 5.13 9.36
N LEU A 90 -18.82 5.86 8.33
CA LEU A 90 -17.47 6.40 8.17
C LEU A 90 -17.54 7.84 7.66
N VAL A 91 -16.81 8.73 8.28
CA VAL A 91 -16.46 10.03 7.70
C VAL A 91 -14.97 10.08 7.42
N VAL A 92 -14.60 10.50 6.20
CA VAL A 92 -13.19 10.69 5.78
C VAL A 92 -12.97 12.16 5.49
N HIS A 93 -12.00 12.79 6.15
CA HIS A 93 -11.74 14.22 6.04
C HIS A 93 -10.25 14.56 6.12
N ASP A 94 -9.90 15.78 5.74
CA ASP A 94 -8.51 16.27 5.71
C ASP A 94 -8.10 17.08 6.96
N GLY A 95 -8.88 17.03 8.02
CA GLY A 95 -8.64 17.77 9.26
C GLY A 95 -9.13 19.22 9.27
N SER A 96 -9.70 19.73 8.17
CA SER A 96 -10.16 21.12 8.07
C SER A 96 -11.58 21.39 8.65
N TRP A 97 -12.17 20.39 9.26
CA TRP A 97 -13.53 20.44 9.81
C TRP A 97 -13.51 20.46 11.35
N PRO A 98 -13.73 21.63 11.99
CA PRO A 98 -13.65 21.75 13.46
C PRO A 98 -14.65 20.86 14.20
N GLU A 99 -15.81 20.59 13.58
CA GLU A 99 -16.88 19.74 14.13
C GLU A 99 -16.41 18.27 14.28
N LEU A 100 -15.38 17.89 13.54
CA LEU A 100 -14.79 16.55 13.57
C LEU A 100 -13.55 16.46 14.45
N ALA A 101 -13.37 17.38 15.39
CA ALA A 101 -12.38 17.24 16.44
C ALA A 101 -12.65 15.94 17.24
N PRO A 102 -11.60 15.19 17.64
CA PRO A 102 -11.74 13.85 18.23
C PRO A 102 -12.72 13.77 19.39
N GLU A 103 -12.70 14.77 20.27
CA GLU A 103 -13.54 14.84 21.46
C GLU A 103 -15.01 15.08 21.10
N LEU A 104 -15.28 15.85 20.04
CA LEU A 104 -16.62 16.17 19.58
C LEU A 104 -17.26 14.96 18.88
N VAL A 105 -16.53 14.31 17.99
CA VAL A 105 -17.01 13.14 17.24
C VAL A 105 -17.43 12.04 18.20
N THR A 106 -16.57 11.66 19.13
CA THR A 106 -16.84 10.58 20.08
C THR A 106 -18.04 10.87 20.97
N ALA A 107 -18.25 12.15 21.35
CA ALA A 107 -19.37 12.54 22.18
C ALA A 107 -20.71 12.61 21.42
N ALA A 108 -20.69 13.15 20.18
CA ALA A 108 -21.90 13.37 19.40
C ALA A 108 -22.36 12.11 18.64
N TRP A 109 -21.42 11.34 18.10
CA TRP A 109 -21.71 10.18 17.24
C TRP A 109 -20.87 8.96 17.66
N PRO A 110 -21.20 8.30 18.79
CA PRO A 110 -20.38 7.24 19.38
C PRO A 110 -20.21 5.99 18.49
N GLY A 111 -21.06 5.80 17.49
CA GLY A 111 -20.94 4.69 16.52
C GLY A 111 -20.19 5.05 15.23
N LEU A 112 -19.84 6.33 15.02
CA LEU A 112 -19.19 6.82 13.82
C LEU A 112 -17.69 6.55 13.87
N VAL A 113 -17.14 6.04 12.77
CA VAL A 113 -15.69 6.05 12.53
C VAL A 113 -15.32 7.34 11.83
N ALA A 114 -14.42 8.15 12.43
CA ALA A 114 -13.92 9.37 11.83
C ALA A 114 -12.44 9.20 11.47
N LEU A 115 -12.12 9.26 10.18
CA LEU A 115 -10.75 9.19 9.67
C LEU A 115 -10.27 10.56 9.23
N ALA A 116 -9.34 11.15 9.97
CA ALA A 116 -8.63 12.36 9.57
C ALA A 116 -7.35 11.99 8.82
N VAL A 117 -7.24 12.36 7.55
CA VAL A 117 -6.02 12.14 6.73
C VAL A 117 -5.30 13.45 6.53
N THR A 118 -4.25 13.69 7.31
CA THR A 118 -3.50 14.94 7.29
C THR A 118 -2.03 14.72 6.92
N PRO A 119 -1.31 15.75 6.48
CA PRO A 119 0.10 15.60 6.13
C PRO A 119 0.96 15.06 7.28
N PHE A 120 0.78 15.59 8.50
CA PHE A 120 1.64 15.27 9.65
C PHE A 120 0.91 14.64 10.83
N GLY A 121 -0.39 14.38 10.75
CA GLY A 121 -1.23 14.02 11.89
C GLY A 121 -1.84 15.25 12.55
N GLN A 122 -2.79 15.03 13.46
CA GLN A 122 -3.49 16.08 14.20
C GLN A 122 -2.76 16.46 15.49
N THR A 123 -1.68 15.78 15.82
CA THR A 123 -0.87 15.98 17.03
C THR A 123 0.61 16.14 16.69
N GLY A 124 1.40 16.61 17.66
CA GLY A 124 2.83 16.79 17.48
C GLY A 124 3.21 18.18 16.92
N PRO A 125 4.54 18.48 16.84
CA PRO A 125 5.01 19.83 16.55
C PRO A 125 4.75 20.31 15.12
N TYR A 126 4.39 19.44 14.19
CA TYR A 126 4.16 19.77 12.78
C TYR A 126 2.67 19.74 12.38
N HIS A 127 1.76 19.52 13.33
CA HIS A 127 0.33 19.32 13.02
C HIS A 127 -0.29 20.46 12.20
N ASP A 128 0.17 21.70 12.40
CA ASP A 128 -0.28 22.90 11.69
C ASP A 128 0.56 23.25 10.44
N TYR A 129 1.57 22.43 10.11
CA TYR A 129 2.43 22.75 8.97
C TYR A 129 1.71 22.48 7.65
N ALA A 130 1.81 23.45 6.74
CA ALA A 130 1.38 23.26 5.36
C ALA A 130 2.34 22.31 4.63
N ALA A 131 1.80 21.32 3.96
CA ALA A 131 2.58 20.40 3.15
C ALA A 131 1.79 19.90 1.94
N GLU A 132 2.53 19.59 0.91
CA GLU A 132 2.07 18.85 -0.26
C GLU A 132 2.82 17.51 -0.36
N GLU A 133 2.45 16.65 -1.30
CA GLU A 133 3.08 15.33 -1.45
C GLU A 133 4.60 15.38 -1.48
N LEU A 134 5.17 16.39 -2.15
CA LEU A 134 6.62 16.59 -2.23
C LEU A 134 7.24 16.77 -0.84
N SER A 135 6.62 17.57 0.02
CA SER A 135 7.09 17.83 1.38
C SER A 135 6.99 16.54 2.25
N VAL A 136 5.88 15.83 2.14
CA VAL A 136 5.65 14.57 2.88
C VAL A 136 6.70 13.53 2.51
N ILE A 137 6.94 13.31 1.21
CA ILE A 137 7.88 12.29 0.73
C ILE A 137 9.32 12.61 1.13
N HIS A 138 9.78 13.86 0.89
CA HIS A 138 11.16 14.20 1.17
C HIS A 138 11.42 14.35 2.66
N GLY A 139 10.47 14.87 3.42
CA GLY A 139 10.58 14.95 4.87
C GLY A 139 10.60 13.58 5.56
N SER A 140 9.89 12.60 5.04
CA SER A 140 9.81 11.23 5.58
C SER A 140 11.02 10.33 5.25
N SER A 141 12.07 10.84 4.62
CA SER A 141 13.21 10.10 4.09
C SER A 141 12.94 9.23 2.85
N TRP A 142 11.70 8.93 2.50
CA TRP A 142 11.41 8.13 1.30
C TRP A 142 11.98 8.80 0.04
N GLY A 143 11.75 10.10 -0.14
CA GLY A 143 12.32 10.85 -1.26
C GLY A 143 13.84 10.90 -1.23
N PHE A 144 14.46 11.01 -0.04
CA PHE A 144 15.92 10.97 0.10
C PHE A 144 16.55 9.70 -0.46
N LEU A 145 15.83 8.56 -0.37
CA LEU A 145 16.28 7.27 -0.90
C LEU A 145 15.94 7.04 -2.38
N SER A 146 15.35 8.04 -3.06
CA SER A 146 14.86 7.92 -4.44
C SER A 146 15.64 8.81 -5.42
N PRO A 147 16.02 8.30 -6.62
CA PRO A 147 15.96 6.90 -7.03
C PRO A 147 17.04 6.07 -6.35
N SER A 148 16.78 4.79 -6.10
CA SER A 148 17.79 3.85 -5.63
C SER A 148 18.84 3.60 -6.73
N ALA A 149 20.09 3.38 -6.32
CA ALA A 149 21.24 3.21 -7.20
C ALA A 149 21.48 4.40 -8.15
N ALA A 150 21.35 5.63 -7.62
CA ALA A 150 21.62 6.85 -8.38
C ALA A 150 23.05 6.86 -8.93
N THR A 151 23.20 7.20 -10.20
CA THR A 151 24.51 7.31 -10.86
C THR A 151 25.27 8.57 -10.45
N ASP A 152 24.54 9.62 -10.09
CA ASP A 152 25.09 10.88 -9.57
C ASP A 152 24.34 11.31 -8.30
N ILE A 153 24.99 11.13 -7.17
CA ILE A 153 24.45 11.50 -5.85
C ILE A 153 24.36 13.01 -5.62
N ALA A 154 25.07 13.82 -6.40
CA ALA A 154 25.02 15.28 -6.32
C ALA A 154 23.72 15.84 -6.89
N LEU A 155 23.05 15.11 -7.77
CA LEU A 155 21.72 15.49 -8.23
C LEU A 155 20.69 15.38 -7.08
N PRO A 156 19.66 16.26 -7.05
CA PRO A 156 18.65 16.23 -5.99
C PRO A 156 17.87 14.90 -6.03
N PRO A 157 17.35 14.45 -4.88
CA PRO A 157 16.40 13.35 -4.83
C PRO A 157 15.15 13.61 -5.68
N LEU A 158 14.54 12.54 -6.16
CA LEU A 158 13.37 12.60 -7.04
C LEU A 158 12.15 11.96 -6.38
N LYS A 159 10.99 12.50 -6.69
CA LYS A 159 9.69 11.89 -6.46
C LYS A 159 9.22 11.21 -7.75
N ALA A 160 8.55 10.07 -7.63
CA ALA A 160 7.83 9.47 -8.77
C ALA A 160 6.79 10.45 -9.34
N ALA A 161 6.57 10.41 -10.64
CA ALA A 161 5.55 11.23 -11.30
C ALA A 161 4.14 10.93 -10.76
N GLY A 162 3.22 11.90 -10.88
CA GLY A 162 1.85 11.77 -10.39
C GLY A 162 1.76 11.75 -8.86
N HIS A 163 0.73 11.06 -8.33
CA HIS A 163 0.39 11.00 -6.92
C HIS A 163 0.60 9.60 -6.30
N HIS A 164 1.62 8.87 -6.75
CA HIS A 164 1.86 7.49 -6.33
C HIS A 164 2.04 7.34 -4.82
N ALA A 165 2.77 8.25 -4.19
CA ALA A 165 3.01 8.18 -2.76
C ALA A 165 1.74 8.47 -1.96
N THR A 166 0.99 9.49 -2.34
CA THR A 166 -0.31 9.82 -1.73
C THR A 166 -1.26 8.61 -1.78
N ILE A 167 -1.39 7.97 -2.94
CA ILE A 167 -2.27 6.80 -3.13
C ILE A 167 -1.79 5.60 -2.29
N ASN A 168 -0.47 5.35 -2.24
CA ASN A 168 0.07 4.25 -1.41
C ASN A 168 -0.22 4.45 0.08
N VAL A 169 0.07 5.63 0.64
CA VAL A 169 -0.19 5.87 2.06
C VAL A 169 -1.68 5.89 2.37
N ALA A 170 -2.52 6.43 1.48
CA ALA A 170 -3.97 6.45 1.63
C ALA A 170 -4.59 5.05 1.59
N THR A 171 -3.96 4.08 0.90
CA THR A 171 -4.41 2.69 0.94
C THR A 171 -4.26 2.09 2.34
N ALA A 172 -3.19 2.45 3.08
CA ALA A 172 -3.06 2.06 4.49
C ALA A 172 -4.13 2.71 5.39
N ALA A 173 -4.48 3.97 5.12
CA ALA A 173 -5.58 4.64 5.80
C ALA A 173 -6.92 3.93 5.56
N ALA A 174 -7.19 3.51 4.31
CA ALA A 174 -8.39 2.76 3.96
C ALA A 174 -8.46 1.40 4.69
N ALA A 175 -7.33 0.71 4.84
CA ALA A 175 -7.27 -0.55 5.59
C ALA A 175 -7.60 -0.36 7.07
N ALA A 176 -7.06 0.70 7.70
CA ALA A 176 -7.38 1.04 9.09
C ALA A 176 -8.87 1.41 9.24
N ALA A 177 -9.41 2.23 8.33
CA ALA A 177 -10.82 2.58 8.33
C ALA A 177 -11.73 1.36 8.17
N ALA A 178 -11.39 0.44 7.25
CA ALA A 178 -12.19 -0.77 7.03
C ALA A 178 -12.24 -1.65 8.29
N ALA A 179 -11.12 -1.82 8.98
CA ALA A 179 -11.06 -2.57 10.24
C ALA A 179 -11.89 -1.89 11.34
N ALA A 180 -11.81 -0.56 11.45
CA ALA A 180 -12.57 0.21 12.45
C ALA A 180 -14.08 0.17 12.14
N VAL A 181 -14.50 0.27 10.87
CA VAL A 181 -15.90 0.16 10.46
C VAL A 181 -16.45 -1.24 10.75
N ASP A 182 -15.70 -2.31 10.47
CA ASP A 182 -16.10 -3.68 10.86
C ASP A 182 -16.27 -3.78 12.38
N HIS A 183 -15.34 -3.24 13.15
CA HIS A 183 -15.43 -3.20 14.60
C HIS A 183 -16.67 -2.41 15.07
N ALA A 184 -16.89 -1.20 14.55
CA ALA A 184 -18.03 -0.37 14.90
C ALA A 184 -19.36 -1.04 14.55
N THR A 185 -19.44 -1.72 13.40
CA THR A 185 -20.62 -2.48 12.99
C THR A 185 -20.95 -3.63 13.96
N ARG A 186 -19.92 -4.27 14.53
CA ARG A 186 -20.10 -5.38 15.47
C ARG A 186 -20.38 -4.94 16.91
N THR A 187 -19.84 -3.80 17.32
CA THR A 187 -19.85 -3.36 18.73
C THR A 187 -20.74 -2.15 19.01
N GLY A 188 -21.09 -1.39 17.98
CA GLY A 188 -21.72 -0.07 18.10
C GLY A 188 -20.76 1.04 18.57
N GLN A 189 -19.46 0.76 18.64
CA GLN A 189 -18.43 1.70 19.10
C GLN A 189 -17.58 2.15 17.92
N GLY A 190 -17.75 3.40 17.52
CA GLY A 190 -16.94 4.09 16.55
C GLY A 190 -15.57 4.47 17.12
N GLU A 191 -14.72 5.02 16.27
CA GLU A 191 -13.37 5.41 16.64
C GLU A 191 -12.92 6.62 15.83
N HIS A 192 -12.07 7.45 16.42
CA HIS A 192 -11.37 8.50 15.70
C HIS A 192 -9.96 8.02 15.32
N ILE A 193 -9.64 8.10 14.02
CA ILE A 193 -8.36 7.69 13.45
C ILE A 193 -7.60 8.95 13.00
N ASP A 194 -6.52 9.28 13.70
CA ASP A 194 -5.57 10.31 13.29
C ASP A 194 -4.52 9.69 12.37
N PHE A 195 -4.65 9.90 11.07
CA PHE A 195 -3.74 9.33 10.08
C PHE A 195 -2.75 10.36 9.55
N SER A 196 -1.48 10.18 9.90
CA SER A 196 -0.36 10.98 9.39
C SER A 196 0.21 10.39 8.10
N MET A 197 0.08 11.11 6.98
CA MET A 197 0.70 10.72 5.71
C MET A 197 2.24 10.65 5.82
N TYR A 198 2.84 11.54 6.59
CA TYR A 198 4.28 11.59 6.86
C TYR A 198 4.76 10.33 7.59
N ALA A 199 4.08 9.93 8.65
CA ALA A 199 4.43 8.72 9.41
C ALA A 199 4.25 7.46 8.55
N ALA A 200 3.17 7.40 7.76
CA ALA A 200 2.93 6.29 6.83
C ALA A 200 4.00 6.22 5.73
N ALA A 201 4.43 7.36 5.19
CA ALA A 201 5.51 7.43 4.20
C ALA A 201 6.87 7.04 4.82
N ALA A 202 7.16 7.47 6.06
CA ALA A 202 8.37 7.08 6.78
C ALA A 202 8.43 5.56 7.01
N LYS A 203 7.29 4.90 7.25
CA LYS A 203 7.22 3.44 7.39
C LYS A 203 7.60 2.70 6.09
N LEU A 204 7.52 3.35 4.93
CA LEU A 204 7.89 2.78 3.63
C LEU A 204 9.40 2.92 3.31
N THR A 205 10.23 3.41 4.23
CA THR A 205 11.69 3.54 4.02
C THR A 205 12.46 2.22 4.16
N GLU A 206 11.76 1.12 4.33
CA GLU A 206 12.25 -0.26 4.24
C GLU A 206 13.42 -0.57 5.19
N PHE A 207 14.62 -0.85 4.63
CA PHE A 207 15.79 -1.24 5.40
C PHE A 207 16.54 -0.08 6.06
N ALA A 208 16.24 1.16 5.69
CA ALA A 208 16.98 2.31 6.19
C ALA A 208 16.98 2.40 7.74
N PRO A 209 15.86 2.17 8.44
CA PRO A 209 15.85 2.14 9.90
C PRO A 209 16.71 1.01 10.49
N ALA A 210 16.72 -0.18 9.87
CA ALA A 210 17.56 -1.29 10.34
C ALA A 210 19.02 -1.03 10.11
N ALA A 211 19.40 -0.48 8.94
CA ALA A 211 20.77 -0.10 8.63
C ALA A 211 21.31 0.94 9.62
N ALA A 212 20.52 1.97 9.91
CA ALA A 212 20.88 3.00 10.88
C ALA A 212 20.98 2.44 12.31
N SER A 213 19.98 1.66 12.75
CA SER A 213 19.91 1.16 14.13
C SER A 213 20.94 0.07 14.44
N PHE A 214 21.15 -0.86 13.50
CA PHE A 214 21.98 -2.05 13.73
C PHE A 214 23.42 -1.89 13.29
N LEU A 215 23.66 -1.12 12.22
CA LEU A 215 24.96 -0.96 11.63
C LEU A 215 25.55 0.45 11.80
N GLY A 216 24.77 1.42 12.31
CA GLY A 216 25.17 2.82 12.37
C GLY A 216 25.43 3.44 10.99
N VAL A 217 24.79 2.93 9.94
CA VAL A 217 24.99 3.36 8.55
C VAL A 217 23.77 4.13 8.08
N ASP A 218 23.96 5.36 7.63
CA ASP A 218 22.90 6.10 6.96
C ASP A 218 22.70 5.53 5.55
N ALA A 219 21.47 5.10 5.28
CA ALA A 219 21.08 4.66 3.95
C ALA A 219 21.18 5.84 2.95
N SER A 220 21.55 5.55 1.72
CA SER A 220 21.69 6.56 0.69
C SER A 220 21.16 6.07 -0.67
N ARG A 221 21.04 7.00 -1.62
CA ARG A 221 20.63 6.70 -3.00
C ARG A 221 21.65 5.86 -3.79
N LEU A 222 22.86 5.69 -3.29
CA LEU A 222 23.83 4.74 -3.87
C LEU A 222 23.34 3.29 -3.78
N GLY A 223 22.31 3.06 -2.96
CA GLY A 223 21.77 1.74 -2.69
C GLY A 223 22.68 0.93 -1.76
N THR A 224 22.16 -0.18 -1.30
CA THR A 224 22.88 -1.05 -0.37
C THR A 224 23.59 -2.19 -1.09
N LYS A 225 23.43 -2.34 -2.42
CA LYS A 225 23.92 -3.49 -3.21
C LYS A 225 23.73 -4.83 -2.49
N THR A 226 22.59 -4.99 -1.81
CA THR A 226 22.29 -6.18 -0.98
C THR A 226 22.13 -7.45 -1.80
N VAL A 227 21.69 -7.28 -3.05
CA VAL A 227 21.52 -8.34 -4.05
C VAL A 227 22.17 -7.92 -5.35
N VAL A 228 22.89 -8.82 -5.99
CA VAL A 228 23.51 -8.60 -7.31
C VAL A 228 23.32 -9.85 -8.18
N PRO A 229 22.74 -9.71 -9.38
CA PRO A 229 22.25 -8.47 -9.98
C PRO A 229 20.91 -8.02 -9.39
N TRP A 230 20.73 -6.71 -9.30
CA TRP A 230 19.45 -6.05 -9.05
C TRP A 230 19.47 -4.65 -9.69
N GLY A 231 18.67 -4.42 -10.70
CA GLY A 231 18.63 -3.14 -11.38
C GLY A 231 17.82 -3.14 -12.66
N ILE A 232 17.88 -1.99 -13.34
CA ILE A 232 17.35 -1.79 -14.69
C ILE A 232 18.52 -1.75 -15.65
N PHE A 233 18.41 -2.49 -16.75
CA PHE A 233 19.45 -2.66 -17.75
C PHE A 233 18.91 -2.41 -19.15
N GLU A 234 19.81 -1.94 -20.05
CA GLU A 234 19.49 -1.73 -21.47
C GLU A 234 19.59 -3.06 -22.24
N CYS A 235 18.60 -3.31 -23.08
CA CYS A 235 18.58 -4.34 -24.11
C CYS A 235 18.68 -3.72 -25.51
N ALA A 236 18.68 -4.54 -26.56
CA ALA A 236 18.77 -4.06 -27.93
C ALA A 236 17.59 -3.13 -28.35
N ASP A 237 16.41 -3.32 -27.76
CA ASP A 237 15.15 -2.68 -28.14
C ASP A 237 14.37 -2.08 -26.97
N GLY A 238 14.96 -1.95 -25.79
CA GLY A 238 14.30 -1.36 -24.62
C GLY A 238 15.02 -1.64 -23.31
N LEU A 239 14.25 -1.63 -22.21
CA LEU A 239 14.78 -1.82 -20.85
C LEU A 239 14.17 -3.05 -20.19
N VAL A 240 14.96 -3.74 -19.37
CA VAL A 240 14.50 -4.82 -18.49
C VAL A 240 14.87 -4.53 -17.05
N SER A 241 14.03 -4.99 -16.12
CA SER A 241 14.34 -5.07 -14.70
C SER A 241 14.78 -6.50 -14.36
N ILE A 242 15.89 -6.65 -13.66
CA ILE A 242 16.44 -7.95 -13.25
C ILE A 242 16.65 -7.95 -11.74
N ILE A 243 16.28 -9.06 -11.07
CA ILE A 243 16.66 -9.35 -9.70
C ILE A 243 16.90 -10.84 -9.50
N CYS A 244 18.07 -11.20 -8.92
CA CYS A 244 18.42 -12.58 -8.56
C CYS A 244 18.81 -12.68 -7.08
N PRO A 245 17.84 -12.71 -6.15
CA PRO A 245 18.12 -12.78 -4.73
C PRO A 245 18.61 -14.16 -4.26
N GLU A 246 18.24 -15.23 -4.95
CA GLU A 246 18.65 -16.60 -4.62
C GLU A 246 19.79 -17.08 -5.53
N GLN A 247 20.62 -17.96 -4.97
CA GLN A 247 21.77 -18.51 -5.72
C GLN A 247 21.32 -19.34 -6.94
N GLU A 248 20.25 -20.11 -6.80
CA GLU A 248 19.66 -20.90 -7.89
C GLU A 248 19.20 -20.01 -9.07
N GLN A 249 18.72 -18.79 -8.79
CA GLN A 249 18.32 -17.84 -9.84
C GLN A 249 19.54 -17.27 -10.58
N TRP A 250 20.65 -17.04 -9.86
CA TRP A 250 21.92 -16.66 -10.49
C TRP A 250 22.44 -17.76 -11.40
N GLU A 251 22.44 -19.00 -10.94
CA GLU A 251 22.86 -20.16 -11.74
C GLU A 251 22.01 -20.33 -13.00
N SER A 252 20.70 -20.18 -12.86
CA SER A 252 19.79 -20.18 -14.01
C SER A 252 20.03 -19.01 -14.98
N LEU A 253 20.39 -17.83 -14.47
CA LEU A 253 20.78 -16.69 -15.32
C LEU A 253 22.08 -16.98 -16.06
N VAL A 254 23.07 -17.56 -15.40
CA VAL A 254 24.35 -17.96 -16.02
C VAL A 254 24.11 -18.99 -17.13
N GLU A 255 23.23 -19.98 -16.90
CA GLU A 255 22.84 -20.94 -17.92
C GLU A 255 22.14 -20.26 -19.10
N LEU A 256 21.23 -19.32 -18.83
CA LEU A 256 20.52 -18.52 -19.84
C LEU A 256 21.51 -17.70 -20.70
N MET A 257 22.59 -17.21 -20.12
CA MET A 257 23.67 -16.51 -20.82
C MET A 257 24.56 -17.45 -21.63
N GLY A 258 24.39 -18.76 -21.57
CA GLY A 258 25.21 -19.76 -22.23
C GLY A 258 26.51 -20.10 -21.49
N ASN A 259 26.54 -19.96 -20.18
CA ASN A 259 27.67 -20.26 -19.30
C ASN A 259 28.99 -19.51 -19.69
N PRO A 260 28.99 -18.18 -19.72
CA PRO A 260 30.15 -17.41 -20.09
C PRO A 260 31.29 -17.62 -19.09
N GLU A 261 32.54 -17.61 -19.57
CA GLU A 261 33.75 -17.95 -18.77
C GLU A 261 33.89 -17.08 -17.52
N TRP A 262 33.55 -15.79 -17.60
CA TRP A 262 33.61 -14.88 -16.45
C TRP A 262 32.69 -15.26 -15.30
N ALA A 263 31.56 -15.93 -15.57
CA ALA A 263 30.61 -16.35 -14.55
C ALA A 263 31.14 -17.53 -13.69
N SER A 264 32.22 -18.17 -14.11
CA SER A 264 32.92 -19.22 -13.34
C SER A 264 33.97 -18.69 -12.35
N LEU A 265 34.25 -17.38 -12.35
CA LEU A 265 35.20 -16.77 -11.46
C LEU A 265 34.71 -16.77 -10.00
N ASP A 266 35.64 -17.04 -9.06
CA ASP A 266 35.33 -16.94 -7.61
C ASP A 266 34.78 -15.58 -7.21
N ALA A 267 35.16 -14.52 -7.93
CA ALA A 267 34.70 -13.15 -7.72
C ALA A 267 33.18 -12.97 -7.90
N VAL A 268 32.48 -13.91 -8.54
CA VAL A 268 31.03 -13.84 -8.78
C VAL A 268 30.29 -15.11 -8.33
N ALA A 269 30.99 -16.07 -7.73
CA ALA A 269 30.45 -17.38 -7.38
C ALA A 269 29.32 -17.31 -6.32
N THR A 270 29.40 -16.40 -5.34
CA THR A 270 28.47 -16.26 -4.26
C THR A 270 27.85 -14.87 -4.20
N GLN A 271 26.69 -14.72 -3.54
CA GLN A 271 26.07 -13.41 -3.39
C GLN A 271 26.97 -12.37 -2.69
N PRO A 272 27.72 -12.69 -1.61
CA PRO A 272 28.72 -11.78 -1.05
C PRO A 272 29.80 -11.37 -2.06
N ALA A 273 30.36 -12.33 -2.80
CA ALA A 273 31.39 -12.05 -3.80
C ALA A 273 30.84 -11.16 -4.93
N ARG A 274 29.62 -11.41 -5.42
CA ARG A 274 28.96 -10.53 -6.41
C ARG A 274 28.74 -9.13 -5.90
N ARG A 275 28.40 -8.95 -4.61
CA ARG A 275 28.25 -7.61 -4.01
C ARG A 275 29.55 -6.82 -4.01
N GLU A 276 30.63 -7.45 -3.66
CA GLU A 276 31.98 -6.85 -3.69
C GLU A 276 32.42 -6.49 -5.11
N ASN A 277 32.00 -7.28 -6.11
CA ASN A 277 32.31 -7.12 -7.50
C ASN A 277 31.10 -6.70 -8.38
N ALA A 278 30.19 -5.91 -7.82
CA ALA A 278 28.94 -5.55 -8.49
C ALA A 278 29.16 -4.85 -9.84
N ASP A 279 30.22 -4.03 -9.95
CA ASP A 279 30.52 -3.30 -11.18
C ASP A 279 31.00 -4.27 -12.29
N LEU A 280 31.78 -5.31 -11.91
CA LEU A 280 32.18 -6.37 -12.84
C LEU A 280 30.96 -7.13 -13.40
N VAL A 281 30.07 -7.55 -12.51
CA VAL A 281 28.80 -8.20 -12.92
C VAL A 281 27.98 -7.29 -13.81
N GLY A 282 27.87 -6.00 -13.46
CA GLY A 282 27.12 -5.00 -14.23
C GLY A 282 27.65 -4.83 -15.66
N ILE A 283 28.96 -4.78 -15.84
CA ILE A 283 29.60 -4.64 -17.16
C ILE A 283 29.28 -5.85 -18.04
N TYR A 284 29.63 -7.05 -17.60
CA TYR A 284 29.43 -8.25 -18.42
C TYR A 284 27.97 -8.59 -18.67
N LEU A 285 27.13 -8.40 -17.67
CA LEU A 285 25.69 -8.60 -17.83
C LEU A 285 25.11 -7.57 -18.82
N GLY A 286 25.54 -6.32 -18.74
CA GLY A 286 25.12 -5.26 -19.67
C GLY A 286 25.55 -5.54 -21.11
N GLU A 287 26.76 -6.02 -21.34
CA GLU A 287 27.25 -6.41 -22.69
C GLU A 287 26.39 -7.52 -23.31
N TRP A 288 26.03 -8.52 -22.51
CA TRP A 288 25.14 -9.59 -22.98
C TRP A 288 23.71 -9.08 -23.24
N LEU A 289 23.14 -8.30 -22.32
CA LEU A 289 21.79 -7.75 -22.41
C LEU A 289 21.60 -6.83 -23.63
N ALA A 290 22.61 -6.03 -23.97
CA ALA A 290 22.61 -5.16 -25.14
C ALA A 290 22.37 -5.91 -26.48
N THR A 291 22.56 -7.22 -26.49
CA THR A 291 22.32 -8.09 -27.64
C THR A 291 20.95 -8.78 -27.63
N GLN A 292 20.20 -8.66 -26.55
CA GLN A 292 18.94 -9.37 -26.35
C GLN A 292 17.73 -8.50 -26.72
N SER A 293 16.69 -9.12 -27.28
CA SER A 293 15.37 -8.51 -27.37
C SER A 293 14.63 -8.61 -26.05
N VAL A 294 13.97 -7.52 -25.61
CA VAL A 294 13.24 -7.44 -24.34
C VAL A 294 12.17 -8.53 -24.22
N ASP A 295 11.35 -8.68 -25.25
CA ASP A 295 10.21 -9.61 -25.19
C ASP A 295 10.67 -11.08 -25.22
N GLU A 296 11.62 -11.42 -26.07
CA GLU A 296 12.17 -12.78 -26.15
C GLU A 296 12.90 -13.16 -24.86
N LEU A 297 13.73 -12.26 -24.32
CA LEU A 297 14.46 -12.46 -23.07
C LEU A 297 13.48 -12.66 -21.90
N ALA A 298 12.43 -11.85 -21.80
CA ALA A 298 11.44 -11.98 -20.74
C ALA A 298 10.77 -13.36 -20.73
N VAL A 299 10.41 -13.88 -21.91
CA VAL A 299 9.83 -15.23 -22.04
C VAL A 299 10.83 -16.31 -21.63
N GLN A 300 12.07 -16.24 -22.14
CA GLN A 300 13.13 -17.21 -21.83
C GLN A 300 13.45 -17.20 -20.32
N ALA A 301 13.56 -16.01 -19.72
CA ALA A 301 13.83 -15.85 -18.29
C ALA A 301 12.72 -16.45 -17.41
N GLN A 302 11.45 -16.29 -17.77
CA GLN A 302 10.34 -16.91 -17.04
C GLN A 302 10.42 -18.44 -17.09
N HIS A 303 10.75 -19.03 -18.24
CA HIS A 303 10.98 -20.47 -18.34
C HIS A 303 12.17 -20.93 -17.50
N ALA A 304 13.24 -20.15 -17.44
CA ALA A 304 14.43 -20.40 -16.60
C ALA A 304 14.22 -20.05 -15.12
N ARG A 305 13.03 -19.52 -14.72
CA ARG A 305 12.72 -19.03 -13.35
C ARG A 305 13.65 -17.92 -12.88
N VAL A 306 14.12 -17.09 -13.79
CA VAL A 306 14.88 -15.87 -13.51
C VAL A 306 13.92 -14.68 -13.51
N CYS A 307 14.01 -13.83 -12.49
CA CYS A 307 13.15 -12.66 -12.38
C CYS A 307 13.64 -11.54 -13.29
N ILE A 308 13.29 -11.63 -14.58
CA ILE A 308 13.49 -10.59 -15.58
C ILE A 308 12.11 -10.18 -16.12
N THR A 309 11.87 -8.87 -16.18
CA THR A 309 10.62 -8.31 -16.71
C THR A 309 10.91 -7.08 -17.57
N PRO A 310 10.11 -6.82 -18.63
CA PRO A 310 10.19 -5.58 -19.38
C PRO A 310 9.90 -4.36 -18.50
N VAL A 311 10.57 -3.25 -18.74
CA VAL A 311 10.18 -1.93 -18.22
C VAL A 311 9.23 -1.30 -19.24
N THR A 312 7.94 -1.35 -18.95
CA THR A 312 6.88 -1.00 -19.89
C THR A 312 6.48 0.47 -19.83
N THR A 313 6.15 1.05 -20.99
CA THR A 313 5.48 2.34 -21.08
C THR A 313 3.98 2.21 -20.78
N MET A 314 3.29 3.34 -20.56
CA MET A 314 1.83 3.33 -20.37
C MET A 314 1.07 2.78 -21.59
N ALA A 315 1.55 3.03 -22.81
CA ALA A 315 0.94 2.48 -24.03
C ALA A 315 1.09 0.95 -24.10
N GLN A 316 2.25 0.43 -23.75
CA GLN A 316 2.48 -1.02 -23.65
C GLN A 316 1.66 -1.66 -22.53
N LEU A 317 1.49 -0.97 -21.39
CA LEU A 317 0.64 -1.44 -20.31
C LEU A 317 -0.82 -1.54 -20.73
N ASP A 318 -1.34 -0.54 -21.46
CA ASP A 318 -2.71 -0.54 -21.97
C ASP A 318 -2.97 -1.66 -22.97
N ALA A 319 -1.98 -1.97 -23.81
CA ALA A 319 -2.01 -3.05 -24.78
C ALA A 319 -1.67 -4.44 -24.18
N ASN A 320 -1.35 -4.53 -22.90
CA ASN A 320 -0.85 -5.76 -22.28
C ASN A 320 -1.90 -6.88 -22.27
N ASP A 321 -1.61 -7.98 -22.96
CA ASP A 321 -2.51 -9.13 -23.11
C ASP A 321 -2.91 -9.76 -21.79
N HIS A 322 -1.98 -9.83 -20.83
CA HIS A 322 -2.27 -10.42 -19.50
C HIS A 322 -3.29 -9.57 -18.73
N LEU A 323 -3.12 -8.24 -18.70
CA LEU A 323 -4.05 -7.33 -18.03
C LEU A 323 -5.42 -7.32 -18.71
N ASN A 324 -5.43 -7.32 -20.05
CA ASN A 324 -6.66 -7.40 -20.82
C ASN A 324 -7.38 -8.74 -20.61
N ALA A 325 -6.69 -9.86 -20.63
CA ALA A 325 -7.26 -11.20 -20.36
C ALA A 325 -7.76 -11.33 -18.90
N ARG A 326 -7.14 -10.61 -17.96
CA ARG A 326 -7.62 -10.53 -16.58
C ARG A 326 -8.84 -9.63 -16.41
N GLY A 327 -9.21 -8.84 -17.40
CA GLY A 327 -10.27 -7.83 -17.29
C GLY A 327 -9.89 -6.72 -16.31
N PHE A 328 -8.60 -6.35 -16.26
CA PHE A 328 -8.12 -5.32 -15.33
C PHE A 328 -8.66 -3.94 -15.69
N PHE A 329 -8.77 -3.62 -16.97
CA PHE A 329 -9.35 -2.35 -17.39
C PHE A 329 -10.88 -2.43 -17.39
N ALA A 330 -11.50 -1.51 -16.67
CA ALA A 330 -12.95 -1.43 -16.56
C ALA A 330 -13.49 -0.19 -17.29
N THR A 331 -14.75 -0.24 -17.70
CA THR A 331 -15.42 0.88 -18.37
C THR A 331 -16.53 1.40 -17.44
N ALA A 332 -16.45 2.67 -17.08
CA ALA A 332 -17.51 3.34 -16.34
C ALA A 332 -18.76 3.55 -17.21
N PRO A 333 -19.94 3.82 -16.62
CA PRO A 333 -21.20 4.00 -17.36
C PRO A 333 -21.15 5.13 -18.42
N ASP A 334 -20.29 6.11 -18.26
CA ASP A 334 -20.08 7.21 -19.23
C ASP A 334 -19.12 6.83 -20.38
N GLY A 335 -18.69 5.58 -20.47
CA GLY A 335 -17.76 5.09 -21.47
C GLY A 335 -16.27 5.31 -21.14
N THR A 336 -15.94 5.93 -20.01
CA THR A 336 -14.54 6.17 -19.60
C THR A 336 -13.88 4.85 -19.20
N ARG A 337 -12.75 4.52 -19.85
CA ARG A 337 -11.92 3.39 -19.46
C ARG A 337 -11.04 3.76 -18.26
N GLN A 338 -11.06 2.93 -17.25
CA GLN A 338 -10.35 3.15 -15.98
C GLN A 338 -9.60 1.89 -15.53
N LEU A 339 -8.69 2.08 -14.59
CA LEU A 339 -8.01 0.98 -13.92
C LEU A 339 -8.98 0.29 -12.96
N GLY A 340 -9.08 -1.03 -13.07
CA GLY A 340 -9.82 -1.87 -12.14
C GLY A 340 -8.98 -2.30 -10.93
N PRO A 341 -9.50 -3.23 -10.11
CA PRO A 341 -8.80 -3.73 -8.93
C PRO A 341 -7.66 -4.66 -9.32
N GLY A 342 -6.59 -4.65 -8.55
CA GLY A 342 -5.46 -5.58 -8.72
C GLY A 342 -5.79 -7.02 -8.29
N TYR A 343 -6.99 -7.28 -7.78
CA TYR A 343 -7.46 -8.57 -7.27
C TYR A 343 -8.72 -9.04 -7.99
N LYS A 344 -9.01 -10.33 -7.91
CA LYS A 344 -10.27 -10.93 -8.31
C LYS A 344 -10.89 -11.63 -7.12
N LEU A 345 -12.19 -11.48 -6.96
CA LEU A 345 -13.00 -12.16 -5.96
C LEU A 345 -13.98 -13.10 -6.67
N ASP A 346 -14.34 -14.20 -6.03
CA ASP A 346 -15.32 -15.15 -6.56
C ASP A 346 -16.70 -14.49 -6.72
N GLN A 347 -17.01 -13.54 -5.83
CA GLN A 347 -18.19 -12.71 -5.92
C GLN A 347 -17.85 -11.35 -6.52
N PRO A 348 -18.70 -10.74 -7.37
CA PRO A 348 -18.45 -9.47 -8.02
C PRO A 348 -18.65 -8.28 -7.05
N TRP A 349 -17.85 -8.19 -6.02
CA TRP A 349 -17.98 -7.13 -5.01
C TRP A 349 -17.45 -5.78 -5.47
N TRP A 350 -16.57 -5.78 -6.46
CA TRP A 350 -16.04 -4.56 -7.05
C TRP A 350 -16.76 -4.23 -8.36
N ALA A 351 -17.20 -2.99 -8.54
CA ALA A 351 -17.82 -2.53 -9.78
C ALA A 351 -17.72 -1.01 -9.94
N LEU A 352 -17.67 -0.54 -11.19
CA LEU A 352 -17.94 0.85 -11.54
C LEU A 352 -19.44 1.00 -11.84
N GLY A 353 -20.23 1.30 -10.83
CA GLY A 353 -21.70 1.38 -10.90
C GLY A 353 -22.22 2.74 -11.40
N SER A 354 -21.47 3.83 -11.12
CA SER A 354 -21.79 5.18 -11.57
C SER A 354 -20.57 5.91 -12.11
N ALA A 355 -20.80 6.84 -13.03
CA ALA A 355 -19.78 7.76 -13.51
C ALA A 355 -19.43 8.81 -12.43
N ALA A 356 -18.37 9.57 -12.66
CA ALA A 356 -18.05 10.73 -11.84
C ALA A 356 -19.16 11.77 -11.90
N PRO A 357 -19.72 12.23 -10.77
CA PRO A 357 -20.84 13.15 -10.76
C PRO A 357 -20.43 14.57 -11.17
N ALA A 358 -21.38 15.32 -11.73
CA ALA A 358 -21.25 16.77 -11.81
C ALA A 358 -21.31 17.40 -10.41
N LEU A 359 -20.83 18.63 -10.26
CA LEU A 359 -20.88 19.36 -9.00
C LEU A 359 -22.35 19.57 -8.56
N GLY A 360 -22.70 19.04 -7.39
CA GLY A 360 -24.05 19.15 -6.84
C GLY A 360 -25.11 18.37 -7.61
N GLU A 361 -24.75 17.39 -8.39
CA GLU A 361 -25.69 16.56 -9.16
C GLU A 361 -26.78 15.92 -8.26
N HIS A 362 -26.45 15.69 -7.01
CA HIS A 362 -27.31 15.03 -6.03
C HIS A 362 -27.75 15.97 -4.89
N ASP A 363 -27.77 17.29 -5.14
CA ASP A 363 -28.24 18.27 -4.17
C ASP A 363 -29.66 17.95 -3.70
N GLY A 364 -29.85 17.95 -2.39
CA GLY A 364 -31.11 17.63 -1.76
C GLY A 364 -31.40 16.14 -1.56
N GLU A 365 -30.50 15.27 -2.02
CA GLU A 365 -30.57 13.85 -1.69
C GLU A 365 -29.98 13.55 -0.30
N THR A 366 -30.41 12.43 0.25
CA THR A 366 -29.90 11.89 1.51
C THR A 366 -29.39 10.46 1.28
N TRP A 367 -29.02 9.76 2.35
CA TRP A 367 -28.56 8.38 2.28
C TRP A 367 -29.59 7.44 1.65
N HIS A 368 -29.13 6.51 0.83
CA HIS A 368 -29.95 5.41 0.37
C HIS A 368 -30.39 4.52 1.56
N PRO A 369 -31.57 3.84 1.45
CA PRO A 369 -31.95 2.85 2.45
C PRO A 369 -30.81 1.83 2.65
N ARG A 370 -30.53 1.46 3.90
CA ARG A 370 -29.55 0.40 4.17
C ARG A 370 -30.07 -0.88 3.55
N ALA A 371 -29.26 -1.49 2.67
CA ALA A 371 -29.46 -2.87 2.30
C ALA A 371 -29.28 -3.73 3.56
N ASP A 372 -30.08 -4.78 3.73
CA ASP A 372 -29.79 -5.78 4.75
C ASP A 372 -28.36 -6.28 4.49
N LEU A 373 -27.46 -5.98 5.43
CA LEU A 373 -26.10 -6.50 5.37
C LEU A 373 -26.24 -8.00 5.35
N PRO A 374 -25.77 -8.72 4.30
CA PRO A 374 -25.74 -10.16 4.34
C PRO A 374 -25.03 -10.53 5.64
N GLY A 375 -25.70 -11.27 6.50
CA GLY A 375 -25.15 -11.66 7.78
C GLY A 375 -23.74 -12.12 7.56
N HIS A 376 -22.79 -11.55 8.28
CA HIS A 376 -21.38 -11.95 8.19
C HIS A 376 -21.36 -13.43 8.52
N GLY A 377 -21.34 -14.29 7.47
CA GLY A 377 -21.46 -15.74 7.54
C GLY A 377 -20.23 -16.43 8.14
N LEU A 378 -19.76 -15.89 9.24
CA LEU A 378 -18.97 -16.57 10.21
C LEU A 378 -19.93 -17.04 11.31
N ASP A 379 -20.72 -18.09 10.99
CA ASP A 379 -21.56 -18.84 11.94
C ASP A 379 -20.72 -19.60 13.00
N GLY A 380 -19.49 -19.22 13.21
CA GLY A 380 -18.73 -19.56 14.40
C GLY A 380 -18.84 -18.40 15.37
N GLU A 381 -19.32 -18.66 16.59
CA GLU A 381 -19.22 -17.69 17.69
C GLU A 381 -17.80 -17.15 17.72
N ARG A 382 -17.59 -15.92 17.15
CA ARG A 382 -16.38 -15.17 17.44
C ARG A 382 -16.32 -15.02 18.95
N PRO A 383 -15.20 -15.32 19.62
CA PRO A 383 -15.10 -15.17 21.06
C PRO A 383 -15.61 -13.78 21.40
N SER A 384 -16.71 -13.72 22.17
CA SER A 384 -17.24 -12.45 22.65
C SER A 384 -16.08 -11.70 23.31
N ALA A 385 -15.86 -10.45 22.90
CA ALA A 385 -14.83 -9.60 23.48
C ALA A 385 -14.85 -9.79 24.99
N ARG A 386 -13.71 -10.21 25.55
CA ARG A 386 -13.58 -10.36 26.99
C ARG A 386 -14.02 -9.04 27.62
N LYS A 387 -14.98 -9.10 28.52
CA LYS A 387 -15.41 -7.99 29.39
C LYS A 387 -14.28 -7.61 30.37
N THR A 388 -13.15 -7.23 29.84
CA THR A 388 -12.11 -6.53 30.59
C THR A 388 -12.20 -5.10 30.13
N GLY A 389 -12.32 -4.13 30.99
CA GLY A 389 -12.48 -2.72 30.71
C GLY A 389 -11.34 -2.06 29.90
N GLN A 390 -10.70 -2.81 29.05
CA GLN A 390 -9.71 -2.42 28.06
C GLN A 390 -10.42 -2.39 26.69
N ALA A 391 -10.26 -1.28 25.97
CA ALA A 391 -10.79 -1.14 24.62
C ALA A 391 -10.30 -2.31 23.74
N SER A 392 -11.22 -3.01 23.06
CA SER A 392 -10.88 -4.09 22.14
C SER A 392 -10.26 -3.49 20.88
N ARG A 393 -9.22 -4.14 20.34
CA ARG A 393 -8.60 -3.71 19.08
C ARG A 393 -9.51 -4.09 17.88
N PRO A 394 -9.48 -3.34 16.76
CA PRO A 394 -10.40 -3.54 15.64
C PRO A 394 -10.49 -4.98 15.14
N LEU A 395 -9.38 -5.68 15.00
CA LEU A 395 -9.32 -7.06 14.49
C LEU A 395 -9.14 -8.12 15.61
N GLU A 396 -9.46 -7.78 16.86
CA GLU A 396 -9.41 -8.77 17.94
C GLU A 396 -10.33 -9.98 17.64
N GLY A 397 -9.80 -11.19 17.79
CA GLY A 397 -10.49 -12.44 17.45
C GLY A 397 -10.32 -12.92 16.00
N VAL A 398 -9.69 -12.12 15.13
CA VAL A 398 -9.30 -12.56 13.79
C VAL A 398 -7.96 -13.28 13.88
N ARG A 399 -7.89 -14.51 13.28
CA ARG A 399 -6.65 -15.27 13.16
C ARG A 399 -6.19 -15.33 11.71
N VAL A 400 -4.89 -15.09 11.47
CA VAL A 400 -4.27 -15.05 10.15
C VAL A 400 -3.12 -16.06 10.10
N CYS A 401 -3.20 -17.02 9.17
CA CYS A 401 -2.09 -17.90 8.81
C CYS A 401 -1.21 -17.19 7.77
N ASP A 402 -0.03 -16.73 8.17
CA ASP A 402 0.89 -15.96 7.32
C ASP A 402 1.95 -16.85 6.68
N PHE A 403 1.72 -17.28 5.44
CA PHE A 403 2.68 -18.01 4.61
C PHE A 403 3.56 -17.12 3.75
N THR A 404 3.46 -15.81 3.91
CA THR A 404 4.13 -14.86 3.04
C THR A 404 5.64 -14.78 3.30
N TRP A 405 6.38 -14.34 2.31
CA TRP A 405 7.84 -14.21 2.36
C TRP A 405 8.27 -12.80 1.99
N ILE A 406 9.44 -12.40 2.48
CA ILE A 406 10.18 -11.20 2.09
C ILE A 406 9.42 -9.92 2.50
N TRP A 407 8.83 -9.22 1.55
CA TRP A 407 8.38 -7.84 1.68
C TRP A 407 6.88 -7.65 1.85
N ALA A 408 6.19 -7.61 0.72
CA ALA A 408 4.82 -7.11 0.62
C ALA A 408 3.83 -7.91 1.47
N GLY A 409 3.95 -9.24 1.47
CA GLY A 409 3.08 -10.11 2.26
C GLY A 409 3.29 -9.93 3.77
N PRO A 410 4.53 -10.05 4.30
CA PRO A 410 4.80 -9.78 5.71
C PRO A 410 4.41 -8.37 6.14
N PHE A 411 4.57 -7.37 5.28
CA PHE A 411 4.14 -6.00 5.55
C PHE A 411 2.63 -5.89 5.70
N ALA A 412 1.86 -6.50 4.79
CA ALA A 412 0.40 -6.53 4.87
C ALA A 412 -0.09 -7.22 6.16
N THR A 413 0.46 -8.40 6.49
CA THR A 413 0.06 -9.15 7.69
C THR A 413 0.52 -8.49 8.99
N GLN A 414 1.59 -7.67 8.96
CA GLN A 414 1.99 -6.82 10.09
C GLN A 414 0.93 -5.74 10.39
N TYR A 415 0.34 -5.11 9.37
CA TYR A 415 -0.76 -4.16 9.57
C TYR A 415 -1.96 -4.84 10.25
N LEU A 416 -2.29 -6.06 9.84
CA LEU A 416 -3.36 -6.82 10.49
C LEU A 416 -3.03 -7.13 11.97
N ALA A 417 -1.78 -7.48 12.27
CA ALA A 417 -1.33 -7.71 13.65
C ALA A 417 -1.43 -6.42 14.49
N HIS A 418 -0.96 -5.28 13.97
CA HIS A 418 -1.06 -3.99 14.66
C HIS A 418 -2.52 -3.57 14.93
N LEU A 419 -3.45 -3.96 14.07
CA LEU A 419 -4.88 -3.73 14.24
C LEU A 419 -5.53 -4.76 15.18
N GLY A 420 -4.79 -5.74 15.70
CA GLY A 420 -5.24 -6.66 16.74
C GLY A 420 -5.49 -8.10 16.30
N ALA A 421 -5.28 -8.45 15.04
CA ALA A 421 -5.35 -9.83 14.60
C ALA A 421 -4.24 -10.70 15.25
N GLU A 422 -4.55 -11.96 15.54
CA GLU A 422 -3.56 -12.98 15.88
C GLU A 422 -2.91 -13.48 14.58
N VAL A 423 -1.72 -13.00 14.26
CA VAL A 423 -1.00 -13.39 13.05
C VAL A 423 0.04 -14.45 13.38
N ILE A 424 -0.07 -15.61 12.74
CA ILE A 424 0.87 -16.74 12.90
C ILE A 424 1.71 -16.84 11.63
N LYS A 425 2.98 -16.44 11.73
CA LYS A 425 3.98 -16.57 10.67
C LYS A 425 4.42 -18.01 10.57
N ILE A 426 4.20 -18.63 9.41
CA ILE A 426 4.51 -20.04 9.15
C ILE A 426 5.75 -20.12 8.28
N GLU A 427 6.79 -20.81 8.78
CA GLU A 427 8.07 -21.00 8.10
C GLU A 427 8.57 -22.43 8.19
N SER A 428 9.22 -22.94 7.13
CA SER A 428 9.96 -24.18 7.23
C SER A 428 11.35 -23.91 7.84
N PRO A 429 11.76 -24.68 8.87
CA PRO A 429 13.12 -24.58 9.40
C PRO A 429 14.21 -24.86 8.36
N GLU A 430 13.93 -25.73 7.37
CA GLU A 430 14.86 -26.07 6.29
C GLU A 430 14.97 -24.95 5.25
N ARG A 431 13.95 -24.11 5.12
CA ARG A 431 13.90 -22.98 4.20
C ARG A 431 13.23 -21.78 4.86
N PRO A 432 13.93 -21.10 5.76
CA PRO A 432 13.40 -19.91 6.43
C PRO A 432 13.25 -18.74 5.45
N CYS A 433 12.44 -17.75 5.83
CA CYS A 433 12.25 -16.52 5.05
C CYS A 433 13.60 -15.92 4.64
N LEU A 434 13.71 -15.47 3.38
CA LEU A 434 14.94 -14.89 2.87
C LEU A 434 15.43 -13.71 3.71
N PHE A 435 14.52 -12.91 4.27
CA PHE A 435 14.87 -11.79 5.14
C PHE A 435 15.63 -12.20 6.42
N ARG A 436 15.52 -13.42 6.89
CA ARG A 436 16.36 -13.93 7.97
C ARG A 436 17.83 -14.07 7.57
N ARG A 437 18.10 -14.16 6.27
CA ARG A 437 19.44 -14.31 5.68
C ARG A 437 19.98 -13.01 5.06
N PHE A 438 19.23 -11.91 5.13
CA PHE A 438 19.64 -10.59 4.66
C PHE A 438 20.69 -9.97 5.58
N PRO A 439 21.59 -9.11 5.05
CA PRO A 439 22.83 -8.72 5.72
C PRO A 439 22.67 -7.75 6.91
N PHE A 440 21.48 -7.28 7.23
CA PHE A 440 21.29 -6.29 8.31
C PHE A 440 21.21 -6.96 9.68
N HIS A 441 22.31 -7.60 10.10
CA HIS A 441 22.48 -8.17 11.43
C HIS A 441 23.29 -7.22 12.29
N PRO A 442 22.96 -7.04 13.58
CA PRO A 442 23.81 -6.29 14.48
C PRO A 442 25.14 -7.01 14.70
N PRO A 443 26.22 -6.29 15.05
CA PRO A 443 27.53 -6.89 15.31
C PRO A 443 27.47 -8.01 16.33
N GLY A 444 28.07 -9.15 16.00
CA GLY A 444 28.10 -10.34 16.84
C GLY A 444 26.89 -11.27 16.70
N LEU A 445 25.94 -10.94 15.83
CA LEU A 445 24.77 -11.79 15.48
C LEU A 445 24.68 -12.08 13.97
N GLU A 446 25.80 -11.96 13.25
CA GLU A 446 25.85 -12.08 11.79
C GLU A 446 25.33 -13.43 11.28
N ASP A 447 25.60 -14.50 12.04
CA ASP A 447 25.18 -15.85 11.71
C ASP A 447 23.89 -16.28 12.43
N HIS A 448 23.29 -15.40 13.23
CA HIS A 448 22.09 -15.74 14.00
C HIS A 448 20.84 -15.53 13.18
N ILE A 449 20.11 -16.60 12.89
CA ILE A 449 18.92 -16.58 12.02
C ILE A 449 17.82 -15.62 12.48
N ASP A 450 17.74 -15.33 13.77
CA ASP A 450 16.77 -14.40 14.37
C ASP A 450 17.33 -12.98 14.51
N GLY A 451 18.60 -12.76 14.17
CA GLY A 451 19.27 -11.47 14.29
C GLY A 451 18.96 -10.46 13.19
N SER A 452 18.34 -10.88 12.09
CA SER A 452 18.14 -10.02 10.93
C SER A 452 17.18 -8.87 11.20
N GLY A 453 17.67 -7.64 11.08
CA GLY A 453 16.86 -6.42 11.15
C GLY A 453 15.82 -6.35 10.05
N SER A 454 16.10 -6.85 8.86
CA SER A 454 15.15 -6.94 7.75
C SER A 454 13.94 -7.81 8.10
N PHE A 455 14.18 -8.94 8.80
CA PHE A 455 13.08 -9.79 9.24
C PHE A 455 12.25 -9.12 10.34
N GLN A 456 12.92 -8.51 11.32
CA GLN A 456 12.26 -7.89 12.47
C GLN A 456 11.35 -6.72 12.08
N ILE A 457 11.75 -5.88 11.12
CA ILE A 457 10.96 -4.73 10.69
C ILE A 457 9.56 -5.13 10.19
N TYR A 458 9.44 -6.28 9.52
CA TYR A 458 8.20 -6.70 8.88
C TYR A 458 7.40 -7.76 9.65
N ASN A 459 7.92 -8.21 10.80
CA ASN A 459 7.30 -9.32 11.54
C ASN A 459 7.04 -9.02 13.02
N THR A 460 6.97 -7.74 13.41
CA THR A 460 6.54 -7.33 14.74
C THR A 460 5.08 -7.76 15.00
N ASP A 461 4.77 -8.06 16.27
CA ASP A 461 3.46 -8.48 16.74
C ASP A 461 2.90 -9.79 16.13
N LYS A 462 3.77 -10.61 15.52
CA LYS A 462 3.40 -11.92 14.99
C LYS A 462 3.90 -13.06 15.88
N LEU A 463 3.14 -14.13 15.92
CA LEU A 463 3.59 -15.43 16.44
C LEU A 463 4.41 -16.15 15.36
N SER A 464 5.34 -17.01 15.75
CA SER A 464 6.15 -17.81 14.82
C SER A 464 5.87 -19.28 14.99
N LEU A 465 5.60 -19.98 13.88
CA LEU A 465 5.42 -21.42 13.80
C LEU A 465 6.41 -22.02 12.81
N GLY A 466 7.38 -22.79 13.31
CA GLY A 466 8.34 -23.53 12.49
C GLY A 466 7.77 -24.91 12.13
N VAL A 467 7.34 -25.11 10.88
CA VAL A 467 6.75 -26.37 10.43
C VAL A 467 7.08 -26.66 8.97
N ASN A 468 7.43 -27.92 8.66
CA ASN A 468 7.61 -28.35 7.28
C ASN A 468 6.28 -28.84 6.70
N VAL A 469 5.65 -28.03 5.85
CA VAL A 469 4.36 -28.37 5.19
C VAL A 469 4.47 -29.50 4.14
N ARG A 470 5.67 -29.97 3.81
CA ARG A 470 5.87 -31.16 2.98
C ARG A 470 5.70 -32.44 3.80
N ASP A 471 5.90 -32.38 5.13
CA ASP A 471 5.59 -33.50 6.05
C ASP A 471 4.05 -33.55 6.26
N PRO A 472 3.39 -34.70 6.11
CA PRO A 472 1.95 -34.85 6.36
C PRO A 472 1.53 -34.38 7.75
N ARG A 473 2.35 -34.63 8.79
CA ARG A 473 2.09 -34.16 10.15
C ARG A 473 2.16 -32.62 10.26
N GLY A 474 3.02 -31.98 9.45
CA GLY A 474 3.10 -30.54 9.37
C GLY A 474 1.85 -29.90 8.75
N ARG A 475 1.21 -30.59 7.80
CA ARG A 475 -0.07 -30.16 7.23
C ARG A 475 -1.20 -30.25 8.24
N GLU A 476 -1.30 -31.37 8.99
CA GLU A 476 -2.31 -31.55 10.04
C GLU A 476 -2.28 -30.47 11.13
N ILE A 477 -1.10 -29.85 11.36
CA ILE A 477 -0.98 -28.74 12.32
C ILE A 477 -1.59 -27.44 11.77
N ILE A 478 -1.60 -27.29 10.46
CA ILE A 478 -2.04 -26.07 9.79
C ILE A 478 -3.52 -26.13 9.40
N GLU A 479 -4.03 -27.29 9.08
CA GLU A 479 -5.45 -27.59 8.81
C GLU A 479 -6.29 -27.56 10.08
#